data_04777e94a35e371fcfe3c9a5fe8c4b18
#
_entry.id   04777e94a35e371fcfe3c9a5fe8c4b18
#
_cell.length_a   1.000
_cell.length_b   1.000
_cell.length_c   1.000
_cell.angle_alpha   90.00
_cell.angle_beta   90.00
_cell.angle_gamma   90.00
#
_symmetry.space_group_name_H-M   'P 1'
#
loop_
_entity.id
_entity.type
_entity.pdbx_description
1 polymer ?
#
loop_
_entity_poly.entity_id
_entity_poly.type
_entity_poly.pdbx_seq_one_letter_code
_entity_poly.pdbx_strand_id
1 'polypeptide(L)'
;MEGRMQDRDIAIPQLPARSMERAAAFYRGLGFDFEVVSPNGDYAIAELGSLEVHFFLHQSLVPEQSSFGCYFRVGDVAQLYAAFSRANLPGAGIPRITALENKPWGMCEFAIIDEDGSLVRIGQEL
;
A
#
# COMPACT_ATOMS: atom_id res chain seq x y z
N MET A 1 -25.80 7.49 21.72
CA MET A 1 -25.51 7.53 20.91
C MET A 1 -25.06 6.73 20.38
N GLU A 2 -25.24 6.46 20.42
CA GLU A 2 -24.97 5.89 19.91
C GLU A 2 -24.43 5.27 18.90
N GLY A 3 -23.85 4.62 18.61
CA GLY A 3 -23.35 4.03 17.41
C GLY A 3 -22.93 4.96 16.27
N ARG A 4 -22.89 6.23 16.53
CA ARG A 4 -22.52 7.21 15.51
C ARG A 4 -21.01 7.25 15.34
N MET A 5 -20.56 7.16 14.06
CA MET A 5 -19.15 7.30 13.74
C MET A 5 -18.68 8.75 13.88
N GLN A 6 -17.44 8.93 14.29
CA GLN A 6 -16.79 10.23 14.30
C GLN A 6 -16.18 10.49 12.91
N ASP A 7 -16.09 11.77 12.51
CA ASP A 7 -15.53 12.13 11.18
C ASP A 7 -14.09 11.64 11.01
N ARG A 8 -13.35 11.52 12.10
CA ARG A 8 -11.96 11.06 12.08
C ARG A 8 -11.81 9.57 12.31
N ASP A 9 -12.92 8.83 12.43
CA ASP A 9 -12.86 7.39 12.53
C ASP A 9 -12.47 6.82 11.17
N ILE A 10 -11.39 6.04 11.13
CA ILE A 10 -10.88 5.45 9.90
C ILE A 10 -10.49 4.00 10.14
N ALA A 11 -10.48 3.23 9.06
CA ALA A 11 -9.92 1.89 9.09
C ALA A 11 -8.52 1.96 8.47
N ILE A 12 -7.55 1.31 9.10
CA ILE A 12 -6.17 1.35 8.65
C ILE A 12 -5.72 -0.05 8.30
N PRO A 13 -5.30 -0.29 7.04
CA PRO A 13 -4.78 -1.60 6.67
C PRO A 13 -3.45 -1.86 7.35
N GLN A 14 -3.19 -3.15 7.64
CA GLN A 14 -1.93 -3.60 8.22
C GLN A 14 -1.32 -4.64 7.30
N LEU A 15 -0.09 -4.40 6.86
CA LEU A 15 0.61 -5.26 5.94
C LEU A 15 1.91 -5.78 6.58
N PRO A 16 2.37 -6.97 6.19
CA PRO A 16 3.59 -7.53 6.74
C PRO A 16 4.84 -6.97 6.07
N ALA A 17 5.94 -6.96 6.80
CA ALA A 17 7.25 -6.64 6.27
C ALA A 17 8.27 -7.62 6.84
N ARG A 18 9.06 -8.26 5.98
CA ARG A 18 10.14 -9.14 6.43
C ARG A 18 11.30 -8.31 7.01
N SER A 19 11.43 -7.07 6.59
CA SER A 19 12.46 -6.14 7.05
C SER A 19 11.88 -4.73 7.00
N MET A 20 11.88 -4.05 8.14
CA MET A 20 11.39 -2.67 8.19
C MET A 20 12.26 -1.72 7.37
N GLU A 21 13.56 -1.95 7.34
CA GLU A 21 14.48 -1.13 6.54
C GLU A 21 14.16 -1.22 5.05
N ARG A 22 13.94 -2.44 4.55
CA ARG A 22 13.62 -2.63 3.14
C ARG A 22 12.23 -2.13 2.79
N ALA A 23 11.26 -2.33 3.68
CA ALA A 23 9.91 -1.81 3.46
C ALA A 23 9.93 -0.28 3.42
N ALA A 24 10.70 0.36 4.32
CA ALA A 24 10.86 1.81 4.33
C ALA A 24 11.41 2.31 3.00
N ALA A 25 12.47 1.68 2.50
CA ALA A 25 13.07 2.09 1.22
C ALA A 25 12.07 1.96 0.06
N PHE A 26 11.33 0.85 0.03
CA PHE A 26 10.34 0.61 -1.02
C PHE A 26 9.24 1.67 -1.02
N TYR A 27 8.61 1.89 0.13
CA TYR A 27 7.47 2.81 0.21
C TYR A 27 7.90 4.27 0.11
N ARG A 28 9.07 4.63 0.61
CA ARG A 28 9.62 5.97 0.37
C ARG A 28 9.88 6.21 -1.11
N GLY A 29 10.29 5.17 -1.84
CA GLY A 29 10.46 5.26 -3.28
C GLY A 29 9.16 5.53 -4.04
N LEU A 30 8.01 5.20 -3.45
CA LEU A 30 6.69 5.52 -4.00
C LEU A 30 6.19 6.90 -3.57
N GLY A 31 6.85 7.53 -2.61
CA GLY A 31 6.47 8.85 -2.11
C GLY A 31 5.87 8.86 -0.72
N PHE A 32 5.77 7.70 -0.05
CA PHE A 32 5.26 7.65 1.33
C PHE A 32 6.31 8.15 2.31
N ASP A 33 5.85 8.79 3.38
CA ASP A 33 6.62 8.89 4.61
C ASP A 33 6.52 7.54 5.32
N PHE A 34 7.59 7.10 5.94
CA PHE A 34 7.62 5.79 6.59
C PHE A 34 8.43 5.92 7.88
N GLU A 35 7.81 5.58 9.00
CA GLU A 35 8.44 5.72 10.30
C GLU A 35 8.25 4.46 11.14
N VAL A 36 9.34 3.92 11.66
CA VAL A 36 9.29 2.82 12.63
C VAL A 36 8.98 3.42 13.99
N VAL A 37 7.89 2.98 14.61
CA VAL A 37 7.35 3.64 15.81
C VAL A 37 7.47 2.80 17.08
N SER A 38 7.84 1.52 16.96
CA SER A 38 7.99 0.67 18.13
C SER A 38 9.45 0.63 18.60
N PRO A 39 9.70 0.49 19.92
CA PRO A 39 11.06 0.48 20.43
C PRO A 39 11.92 -0.67 19.90
N ASN A 40 11.30 -1.82 19.60
CA ASN A 40 12.02 -3.00 19.11
C ASN A 40 11.99 -3.14 17.59
N GLY A 41 11.48 -2.13 16.87
CA GLY A 41 11.57 -2.10 15.42
C GLY A 41 10.59 -3.02 14.70
N ASP A 42 9.50 -3.42 15.33
CA ASP A 42 8.58 -4.40 14.75
C ASP A 42 7.26 -3.79 14.26
N TYR A 43 7.11 -2.48 14.29
CA TYR A 43 5.91 -1.81 13.82
C TYR A 43 6.24 -0.46 13.20
N ALA A 44 5.57 -0.12 12.10
CA ALA A 44 5.82 1.12 11.38
C ALA A 44 4.52 1.71 10.84
N ILE A 45 4.55 3.02 10.57
CA ILE A 45 3.43 3.77 10.00
C ILE A 45 3.91 4.41 8.70
N ALA A 46 3.17 4.21 7.62
CA ALA A 46 3.42 4.85 6.33
C ALA A 46 2.25 5.75 5.96
N GLU A 47 2.56 6.94 5.45
CA GLU A 47 1.54 7.92 5.09
C GLU A 47 1.86 8.57 3.76
N LEU A 48 0.80 8.78 2.95
CA LEU A 48 0.88 9.54 1.71
C LEU A 48 -0.42 10.32 1.58
N GLY A 49 -0.36 11.66 1.80
CA GLY A 49 -1.56 12.46 1.90
C GLY A 49 -2.45 11.94 3.02
N SER A 50 -3.70 11.61 2.71
CA SER A 50 -4.63 11.05 3.69
C SER A 50 -4.59 9.52 3.74
N LEU A 51 -3.77 8.88 2.92
CA LEU A 51 -3.61 7.42 2.96
C LEU A 51 -2.66 7.04 4.08
N GLU A 52 -3.03 6.00 4.82
CA GLU A 52 -2.23 5.51 5.95
C GLU A 52 -2.23 3.99 5.93
N VAL A 53 -1.05 3.40 6.08
CA VAL A 53 -0.86 1.95 6.15
C VAL A 53 0.11 1.66 7.28
N HIS A 54 -0.19 0.66 8.09
CA HIS A 54 0.71 0.21 9.14
C HIS A 54 1.40 -1.08 8.71
N PHE A 55 2.61 -1.28 9.19
CA PHE A 55 3.40 -2.46 8.88
C PHE A 55 3.80 -3.17 10.16
N PHE A 56 3.69 -4.48 10.16
CA PHE A 56 4.18 -5.32 11.26
C PHE A 56 5.27 -6.25 10.75
N LEU A 57 6.25 -6.52 11.61
CA LEU A 57 7.37 -7.38 11.23
C LEU A 57 6.92 -8.84 11.14
N HIS A 58 7.26 -9.49 10.02
CA HIS A 58 6.94 -10.89 9.75
C HIS A 58 8.10 -11.51 8.97
N GLN A 59 9.16 -11.84 9.68
CA GLN A 59 10.43 -12.21 9.06
C GLN A 59 10.37 -13.50 8.25
N SER A 60 9.50 -14.44 8.63
CA SER A 60 9.39 -15.73 7.98
C SER A 60 8.38 -15.76 6.82
N LEU A 61 7.82 -14.62 6.45
CA LEU A 61 6.86 -14.55 5.36
C LEU A 61 7.52 -14.99 4.06
N VAL A 62 6.78 -15.79 3.28
CA VAL A 62 7.18 -16.17 1.92
C VAL A 62 6.35 -15.32 0.95
N PRO A 63 6.95 -14.34 0.26
CA PRO A 63 6.19 -13.39 -0.54
C PRO A 63 5.30 -14.02 -1.60
N GLU A 64 5.75 -15.08 -2.25
CA GLU A 64 4.99 -15.78 -3.29
C GLU A 64 3.73 -16.46 -2.74
N GLN A 65 3.66 -16.65 -1.42
CA GLN A 65 2.52 -17.30 -0.76
C GLN A 65 1.68 -16.30 0.03
N SER A 66 2.02 -15.00 -0.05
CA SER A 66 1.32 -13.98 0.71
C SER A 66 -0.10 -13.78 0.19
N SER A 67 -1.05 -13.69 1.12
CA SER A 67 -2.43 -13.32 0.80
C SER A 67 -2.80 -11.97 1.43
N PHE A 68 -1.83 -11.20 1.89
CA PHE A 68 -2.08 -9.87 2.44
C PHE A 68 -2.35 -8.87 1.33
N GLY A 69 -3.19 -7.89 1.63
CA GLY A 69 -3.47 -6.83 0.67
C GLY A 69 -4.39 -5.78 1.24
N CYS A 70 -4.57 -4.73 0.47
CA CYS A 70 -5.50 -3.65 0.82
C CYS A 70 -5.97 -2.94 -0.45
N TYR A 71 -6.95 -2.06 -0.29
CA TYR A 71 -7.52 -1.28 -1.38
C TYR A 71 -7.57 0.19 -0.96
N PHE A 72 -6.97 1.05 -1.78
CA PHE A 72 -7.06 2.50 -1.59
C PHE A 72 -8.07 3.08 -2.57
N ARG A 73 -9.11 3.73 -2.06
CA ARG A 73 -10.01 4.54 -2.87
C ARG A 73 -9.46 5.95 -2.90
N VAL A 74 -9.20 6.49 -4.09
CA VAL A 74 -8.55 7.79 -4.25
C VAL A 74 -9.35 8.69 -5.17
N GLY A 75 -9.07 9.98 -5.12
CA GLY A 75 -9.75 10.98 -5.94
C GLY A 75 -9.10 11.21 -7.29
N ASP A 76 -7.81 10.87 -7.43
CA ASP A 76 -7.07 11.07 -8.69
C ASP A 76 -6.09 9.91 -8.87
N VAL A 77 -6.59 8.81 -9.40
CA VAL A 77 -5.80 7.60 -9.58
C VAL A 77 -4.69 7.80 -10.63
N ALA A 78 -4.94 8.63 -11.63
CA ALA A 78 -3.95 8.88 -12.68
C ALA A 78 -2.71 9.59 -12.11
N GLN A 79 -2.90 10.50 -11.18
CA GLN A 79 -1.80 11.20 -10.52
C GLN A 79 -0.95 10.22 -9.71
N LEU A 80 -1.59 9.34 -8.95
CA LEU A 80 -0.87 8.33 -8.18
C LEU A 80 -0.16 7.34 -9.08
N TYR A 81 -0.80 6.90 -10.15
CA TYR A 81 -0.16 6.02 -11.11
C TYR A 81 1.11 6.64 -11.69
N ALA A 82 1.03 7.93 -12.07
CA ALA A 82 2.20 8.64 -12.59
C ALA A 82 3.31 8.73 -11.55
N ALA A 83 2.95 9.03 -10.31
CA ALA A 83 3.93 9.13 -9.22
C ALA A 83 4.60 7.78 -8.94
N PHE A 84 3.81 6.71 -8.86
CA PHE A 84 4.35 5.38 -8.56
C PHE A 84 5.16 4.82 -9.73
N SER A 85 4.81 5.20 -10.96
CA SER A 85 5.55 4.76 -12.16
C SER A 85 7.00 5.26 -12.17
N ARG A 86 7.29 6.34 -11.44
CA ARG A 86 8.65 6.86 -11.35
C ARG A 86 9.59 5.92 -10.59
N ALA A 87 9.06 4.99 -9.82
CA ALA A 87 9.87 4.00 -9.12
C ALA A 87 10.42 2.92 -10.05
N ASN A 88 9.96 2.87 -11.30
CA ASN A 88 10.43 1.94 -12.33
C ASN A 88 10.28 0.48 -11.91
N LEU A 89 9.15 0.13 -11.30
CA LEU A 89 8.89 -1.25 -10.91
C LEU A 89 8.67 -2.12 -12.15
N PRO A 90 9.06 -3.39 -12.08
CA PRO A 90 8.79 -4.31 -13.20
C PRO A 90 7.29 -4.50 -13.43
N GLY A 91 6.93 -4.95 -14.63
CA GLY A 91 5.55 -5.32 -14.95
C GLY A 91 5.20 -6.74 -14.57
N ALA A 92 6.16 -7.53 -14.08
CA ALA A 92 5.97 -8.93 -13.70
C ALA A 92 6.83 -9.25 -12.49
N GLY A 93 6.44 -10.29 -11.74
CA GLY A 93 7.18 -10.75 -10.57
C GLY A 93 6.84 -9.96 -9.32
N ILE A 94 7.73 -10.07 -8.34
CA ILE A 94 7.61 -9.39 -7.05
C ILE A 94 8.90 -8.60 -6.84
N PRO A 95 8.86 -7.27 -6.68
CA PRO A 95 7.67 -6.40 -6.77
C PRO A 95 7.26 -6.11 -8.21
N ARG A 96 6.06 -5.56 -8.39
CA ARG A 96 5.60 -5.12 -9.73
C ARG A 96 4.54 -4.05 -9.63
N ILE A 97 4.28 -3.39 -10.77
CA ILE A 97 3.17 -2.47 -10.95
C ILE A 97 2.37 -2.94 -12.17
N THR A 98 1.04 -2.89 -12.07
CA THR A 98 0.16 -3.22 -13.20
C THR A 98 -0.22 -1.96 -13.95
N ALA A 99 -0.75 -2.12 -15.17
CA ALA A 99 -1.21 -0.99 -15.97
C ALA A 99 -2.46 -0.36 -15.37
N LEU A 100 -2.62 0.95 -15.56
CA LEU A 100 -3.82 1.66 -15.18
C LEU A 100 -4.92 1.33 -16.21
N GLU A 101 -6.05 0.81 -15.75
CA GLU A 101 -7.12 0.33 -16.63
C GLU A 101 -8.50 0.66 -16.06
N ASN A 102 -9.45 0.94 -16.96
CA ASN A 102 -10.86 0.96 -16.58
C ASN A 102 -11.35 -0.48 -16.46
N LYS A 103 -11.98 -0.78 -15.34
CA LYS A 103 -12.50 -2.13 -15.06
C LYS A 103 -14.00 -2.19 -15.31
N PRO A 104 -14.54 -3.39 -15.67
CA PRO A 104 -15.97 -3.50 -15.95
C PRO A 104 -16.88 -3.23 -14.76
N TRP A 105 -16.33 -3.17 -13.54
CA TRP A 105 -17.12 -2.84 -12.35
C TRP A 105 -17.15 -1.34 -12.03
N GLY A 106 -16.80 -0.48 -12.99
CA GLY A 106 -16.98 0.97 -12.84
C GLY A 106 -15.84 1.68 -12.13
N MET A 107 -14.66 1.08 -12.13
CA MET A 107 -13.47 1.63 -11.46
C MET A 107 -12.34 1.79 -12.46
N CYS A 108 -11.54 2.83 -12.26
CA CYS A 108 -10.23 2.95 -12.90
C CYS A 108 -9.18 2.55 -11.87
N GLU A 109 -8.41 1.49 -12.15
CA GLU A 109 -7.55 0.87 -11.13
C GLU A 109 -6.19 0.48 -11.68
N PHE A 110 -5.21 0.49 -10.78
CA PHE A 110 -3.96 -0.23 -10.96
C PHE A 110 -3.59 -0.88 -9.64
N ALA A 111 -2.54 -1.68 -9.64
CA ALA A 111 -2.08 -2.34 -8.42
C ALA A 111 -0.57 -2.34 -8.35
N ILE A 112 -0.06 -2.39 -7.11
CA ILE A 112 1.33 -2.70 -6.83
C ILE A 112 1.35 -3.99 -6.04
N ILE A 113 2.33 -4.84 -6.34
CA ILE A 113 2.73 -5.91 -5.43
C ILE A 113 4.04 -5.45 -4.82
N ASP A 114 4.08 -5.31 -3.49
CA ASP A 114 5.30 -4.86 -2.84
C ASP A 114 6.32 -6.01 -2.69
N GLU A 115 7.47 -5.73 -2.10
CA GLU A 115 8.54 -6.73 -1.99
C GLU A 115 8.17 -7.92 -1.10
N ASP A 116 7.17 -7.76 -0.26
CA ASP A 116 6.68 -8.81 0.63
C ASP A 116 5.47 -9.54 0.07
N GLY A 117 5.12 -9.28 -1.19
CA GLY A 117 4.03 -9.94 -1.86
C GLY A 117 2.66 -9.42 -1.52
N SER A 118 2.56 -8.29 -0.84
CA SER A 118 1.26 -7.68 -0.53
C SER A 118 0.67 -7.01 -1.75
N LEU A 119 -0.63 -7.24 -1.98
CA LEU A 119 -1.35 -6.64 -3.10
C LEU A 119 -1.97 -5.33 -2.65
N VAL A 120 -1.48 -4.21 -3.18
CA VAL A 120 -2.02 -2.89 -2.90
C VAL A 120 -2.75 -2.42 -4.15
N ARG A 121 -4.08 -2.42 -4.10
CA ARG A 121 -4.92 -1.98 -5.21
C ARG A 121 -5.33 -0.54 -4.99
N ILE A 122 -5.29 0.25 -6.05
CA ILE A 122 -5.59 1.67 -5.99
C ILE A 122 -6.63 1.97 -7.06
N GLY A 123 -7.74 2.59 -6.68
CA GLY A 123 -8.83 2.82 -7.61
C GLY A 123 -9.61 4.08 -7.37
N GLN A 124 -10.21 4.56 -8.45
CA GLN A 124 -11.09 5.72 -8.48
C GLN A 124 -12.36 5.34 -9.20
N GLU A 125 -13.50 5.81 -8.68
CA GLU A 125 -14.78 5.61 -9.36
C GLU A 125 -14.81 6.36 -10.69
N LEU A 126 -15.31 5.67 -11.71
CA LEU A 126 -15.50 6.28 -13.03
C LEU A 126 -16.72 7.20 -13.05
#